data_3548acbe0b3e13734388fac5253d74b9
#
_entry.id   3548acbe0b3e13734388fac5253d74b9
#
_cell.length_a   1.000
_cell.length_b   1.000
_cell.length_c   1.000
_cell.angle_alpha   90.00
_cell.angle_beta   90.00
_cell.angle_gamma   90.00
#
_symmetry.space_group_name_H-M   'P 1'
#
loop_
_entity.id
_entity.type
_entity.pdbx_description
1 polymer ?
#
loop_
_entity_poly.entity_id
_entity_poly.type
_entity_poly.pdbx_seq_one_letter_code
_entity_poly.pdbx_strand_id
1 'polypeptide(L)'
;MKAPRIMLAAGRSGSGKTMITCGLLRALQQMGKQPAAFKCGPDYIDPMFHEQVIGAPSCNLDPFFTEEETTQYLFCKHAAGHDISVLEGVMGYYDGLGGISTKGSAYDLAGMTKTPVLLVVDAKGMSVSALAFIKGYLQYKEDSRIAGVIFNRMSEMLYREIAPMAEKELGISCVGFVPELKECHLESRHLGLVMPDEVENLQEQVNLLAETLQKTLDFEKILAIAEGAEELSGKMPEVLRKVTESEAAAKVRAAKPILAVAKDEAFCFFYRDNLELLASLGAKIEYFSPLSDAEPPKNTDGFLFCGGYPELHAEELSENQTMRTKIRDNIRQGMPVLAECGGYMYLSESMEDMDGNVYPMVQAVPGNVYRTKKLGRFGYITLTPNTKDTFRNGGNPVRGHEFHYFDSTDCGSAWHAAKPLRKRN
;
A
#
# COMPACT_ATOMS: atom_id res chain seq x y z
N MET A 1 6.77 -5.73 22.66
CA MET A 1 5.36 -6.13 22.40
C MET A 1 5.37 -7.48 21.70
N LYS A 2 4.68 -8.47 22.25
CA LYS A 2 4.40 -9.73 21.56
C LYS A 2 3.15 -9.51 20.68
N ALA A 3 3.28 -9.68 19.37
CA ALA A 3 2.18 -9.55 18.41
C ALA A 3 2.30 -10.70 17.41
N PRO A 4 1.39 -11.69 17.46
CA PRO A 4 1.37 -12.78 16.50
C PRO A 4 1.26 -12.24 15.07
N ARG A 5 2.16 -12.71 14.20
CA ARG A 5 2.20 -12.21 12.81
C ARG A 5 2.86 -13.18 11.86
N ILE A 6 2.45 -13.12 10.62
CA ILE A 6 3.05 -13.83 9.49
C ILE A 6 3.11 -12.91 8.28
N MET A 7 4.03 -13.21 7.36
CA MET A 7 4.07 -12.57 6.05
C MET A 7 3.83 -13.60 4.95
N LEU A 8 2.93 -13.32 4.03
CA LEU A 8 2.79 -14.05 2.77
C LEU A 8 3.72 -13.45 1.73
N ALA A 9 4.68 -14.21 1.25
CA ALA A 9 5.60 -13.80 0.20
C ALA A 9 5.66 -14.85 -0.91
N ALA A 10 6.16 -14.50 -2.09
CA ALA A 10 6.26 -15.43 -3.22
C ALA A 10 7.48 -15.10 -4.09
N GLY A 11 7.76 -15.98 -5.04
CA GLY A 11 8.90 -15.79 -5.93
C GLY A 11 8.73 -14.70 -7.00
N ARG A 12 7.50 -14.28 -7.28
CA ARG A 12 7.19 -13.24 -8.29
C ARG A 12 5.78 -12.69 -8.11
N SER A 13 5.48 -11.60 -8.84
CA SER A 13 4.10 -11.15 -9.02
C SER A 13 3.26 -12.20 -9.74
N GLY A 14 1.95 -12.23 -9.48
CA GLY A 14 1.04 -13.20 -10.09
C GLY A 14 1.11 -14.63 -9.52
N SER A 15 1.83 -14.84 -8.41
CA SER A 15 1.89 -16.16 -7.72
C SER A 15 0.69 -16.44 -6.82
N GLY A 16 -0.29 -15.53 -6.73
CA GLY A 16 -1.51 -15.68 -5.93
C GLY A 16 -1.42 -15.17 -4.50
N LYS A 17 -0.42 -14.35 -4.15
CA LYS A 17 -0.28 -13.77 -2.79
C LYS A 17 -1.55 -13.06 -2.34
N THR A 18 -2.01 -12.07 -3.11
CA THR A 18 -3.19 -11.25 -2.76
C THR A 18 -4.43 -12.10 -2.54
N MET A 19 -4.70 -13.03 -3.46
CA MET A 19 -5.82 -13.97 -3.33
C MET A 19 -5.72 -14.79 -2.02
N ILE A 20 -4.54 -15.38 -1.74
CA ILE A 20 -4.35 -16.18 -0.53
C ILE A 20 -4.42 -15.31 0.74
N THR A 21 -3.89 -14.06 0.70
CA THR A 21 -4.00 -13.11 1.80
C THR A 21 -5.46 -12.80 2.11
N CYS A 22 -6.26 -12.48 1.11
CA CYS A 22 -7.68 -12.18 1.26
C CYS A 22 -8.46 -13.37 1.84
N GLY A 23 -8.24 -14.56 1.28
CA GLY A 23 -8.88 -15.79 1.79
C GLY A 23 -8.45 -16.14 3.21
N LEU A 24 -7.17 -15.94 3.54
CA LEU A 24 -6.64 -16.19 4.89
C LEU A 24 -7.23 -15.21 5.92
N LEU A 25 -7.29 -13.91 5.60
CA LEU A 25 -7.92 -12.91 6.46
C LEU A 25 -9.38 -13.25 6.75
N ARG A 26 -10.14 -13.60 5.70
CA ARG A 26 -11.55 -13.99 5.85
C ARG A 26 -11.71 -15.31 6.63
N ALA A 27 -10.87 -16.32 6.38
CA ALA A 27 -10.88 -17.57 7.12
C ALA A 27 -10.61 -17.35 8.62
N LEU A 28 -9.63 -16.51 8.95
CA LEU A 28 -9.35 -16.12 10.35
C LEU A 28 -10.54 -15.43 11.01
N GLN A 29 -11.24 -14.54 10.30
CA GLN A 29 -12.49 -13.93 10.80
C GLN A 29 -13.59 -14.97 11.04
N GLN A 30 -13.79 -15.91 10.11
CA GLN A 30 -14.76 -16.99 10.26
C GLN A 30 -14.43 -17.93 11.43
N MET A 31 -13.15 -18.04 11.80
CA MET A 31 -12.67 -18.75 12.98
C MET A 31 -12.78 -17.92 14.28
N GLY A 32 -13.41 -16.74 14.24
CA GLY A 32 -13.60 -15.86 15.40
C GLY A 32 -12.37 -15.03 15.79
N LYS A 33 -11.33 -14.93 14.93
CA LYS A 33 -10.18 -14.08 15.15
C LYS A 33 -10.42 -12.67 14.59
N GLN A 34 -9.72 -11.70 15.16
CA GLN A 34 -9.69 -10.32 14.66
C GLN A 34 -8.33 -10.04 14.00
N PRO A 35 -8.17 -10.32 12.71
CA PRO A 35 -6.92 -10.09 12.02
C PRO A 35 -6.72 -8.60 11.68
N ALA A 36 -5.46 -8.12 11.71
CA ALA A 36 -5.02 -6.89 11.06
C ALA A 36 -4.25 -7.24 9.77
N ALA A 37 -4.44 -6.45 8.72
CA ALA A 37 -3.73 -6.61 7.46
C ALA A 37 -2.65 -5.53 7.30
N PHE A 38 -1.54 -5.90 6.67
CA PHE A 38 -0.49 -4.96 6.31
C PHE A 38 -0.02 -5.23 4.89
N LYS A 39 0.19 -4.17 4.12
CA LYS A 39 0.75 -4.28 2.77
C LYS A 39 2.18 -3.79 2.75
N CYS A 40 3.08 -4.59 2.19
CA CYS A 40 4.45 -4.16 1.91
C CYS A 40 4.48 -3.20 0.72
N GLY A 41 5.15 -2.05 0.89
CA GLY A 41 5.33 -1.08 -0.17
C GLY A 41 4.18 -0.08 -0.33
N PRO A 42 4.24 0.78 -1.37
CA PRO A 42 3.39 1.95 -1.54
C PRO A 42 2.09 1.66 -2.31
N ASP A 43 1.53 0.48 -2.15
CA ASP A 43 0.29 0.06 -2.78
C ASP A 43 -0.93 0.64 -2.04
N TYR A 44 -1.89 1.19 -2.78
CA TYR A 44 -3.14 1.70 -2.21
C TYR A 44 -4.31 0.73 -2.40
N ILE A 45 -4.26 -0.09 -3.45
CA ILE A 45 -5.40 -0.91 -3.90
C ILE A 45 -5.64 -2.09 -2.96
N ASP A 46 -4.59 -2.86 -2.64
CA ASP A 46 -4.73 -4.02 -1.77
C ASP A 46 -5.20 -3.63 -0.34
N PRO A 47 -4.69 -2.57 0.32
CA PRO A 47 -5.24 -2.10 1.59
C PRO A 47 -6.71 -1.69 1.52
N MET A 48 -7.13 -1.00 0.47
CA MET A 48 -8.55 -0.65 0.28
C MET A 48 -9.42 -1.90 0.15
N PHE A 49 -8.96 -2.92 -0.57
CA PHE A 49 -9.67 -4.19 -0.69
C PHE A 49 -9.78 -4.90 0.65
N HIS A 50 -8.71 -4.96 1.43
CA HIS A 50 -8.74 -5.54 2.78
C HIS A 50 -9.78 -4.86 3.68
N GLU A 51 -9.89 -3.51 3.60
CA GLU A 51 -10.85 -2.76 4.41
C GLU A 51 -12.28 -2.86 3.88
N GLN A 52 -12.51 -2.61 2.59
CA GLN A 52 -13.85 -2.49 2.01
C GLN A 52 -14.52 -3.84 1.76
N VAL A 53 -13.78 -4.83 1.25
CA VAL A 53 -14.33 -6.14 0.87
C VAL A 53 -14.24 -7.14 2.02
N ILE A 54 -13.10 -7.16 2.73
CA ILE A 54 -12.89 -8.15 3.80
C ILE A 54 -13.30 -7.60 5.17
N GLY A 55 -13.26 -6.29 5.36
CA GLY A 55 -13.52 -5.64 6.65
C GLY A 55 -12.38 -5.85 7.65
N ALA A 56 -11.14 -6.06 7.17
CA ALA A 56 -9.95 -6.15 7.98
C ALA A 56 -9.19 -4.81 7.92
N PRO A 57 -8.90 -4.14 9.05
CA PRO A 57 -8.09 -2.92 9.05
C PRO A 57 -6.76 -3.16 8.36
N SER A 58 -6.36 -2.27 7.47
CA SER A 58 -5.14 -2.42 6.68
C SER A 58 -4.28 -1.17 6.68
N CYS A 59 -2.96 -1.35 6.72
CA CYS A 59 -1.97 -0.29 6.67
C CYS A 59 -0.79 -0.68 5.78
N ASN A 60 -0.10 0.32 5.25
CA ASN A 60 1.13 0.09 4.51
C ASN A 60 2.34 0.11 5.46
N LEU A 61 3.30 -0.76 5.18
CA LEU A 61 4.63 -0.71 5.79
C LEU A 61 5.66 -0.72 4.65
N ASP A 62 6.51 0.29 4.61
CA ASP A 62 7.43 0.46 3.50
C ASP A 62 8.86 0.72 3.97
N PRO A 63 9.78 -0.25 3.77
CA PRO A 63 11.19 -0.14 4.15
C PRO A 63 11.97 0.97 3.42
N PHE A 64 11.42 1.50 2.32
CA PHE A 64 12.03 2.64 1.64
C PHE A 64 11.66 3.96 2.31
N PHE A 65 10.43 4.11 2.79
CA PHE A 65 9.97 5.35 3.40
C PHE A 65 10.39 5.48 4.87
N THR A 66 10.41 4.37 5.61
CA THR A 66 10.67 4.39 7.06
C THR A 66 11.85 3.50 7.44
N GLU A 67 12.61 3.95 8.44
CA GLU A 67 13.67 3.16 9.06
C GLU A 67 13.06 2.10 10.02
N GLU A 68 13.85 1.11 10.42
CA GLU A 68 13.40 -0.04 11.21
C GLU A 68 12.59 0.34 12.45
N GLU A 69 13.07 1.30 13.26
CA GLU A 69 12.36 1.73 14.48
C GLU A 69 10.97 2.30 14.19
N THR A 70 10.85 3.10 13.11
CA THR A 70 9.57 3.68 12.68
C THR A 70 8.65 2.61 12.13
N THR A 71 9.17 1.69 11.32
CA THR A 71 8.41 0.55 10.77
C THR A 71 7.86 -0.33 11.89
N GLN A 72 8.68 -0.67 12.90
CA GLN A 72 8.25 -1.44 14.07
C GLN A 72 7.18 -0.70 14.89
N TYR A 73 7.35 0.59 15.09
CA TYR A 73 6.38 1.42 15.80
C TYR A 73 5.03 1.43 15.09
N LEU A 74 5.00 1.70 13.78
CA LEU A 74 3.78 1.71 12.97
C LEU A 74 3.11 0.34 12.97
N PHE A 75 3.90 -0.73 12.79
CA PHE A 75 3.37 -2.09 12.91
C PHE A 75 2.73 -2.33 14.28
N CYS A 76 3.43 -2.07 15.38
CA CYS A 76 2.92 -2.29 16.72
C CYS A 76 1.67 -1.45 17.04
N LYS A 77 1.61 -0.22 16.53
CA LYS A 77 0.46 0.68 16.68
C LYS A 77 -0.80 0.06 16.08
N HIS A 78 -0.71 -0.47 14.86
CA HIS A 78 -1.87 -1.02 14.14
C HIS A 78 -2.13 -2.51 14.43
N ALA A 79 -1.15 -3.25 14.95
CA ALA A 79 -1.35 -4.61 15.43
C ALA A 79 -2.00 -4.67 16.82
N ALA A 80 -2.00 -3.56 17.56
CA ALA A 80 -2.56 -3.49 18.91
C ALA A 80 -4.07 -3.75 18.90
N GLY A 81 -4.52 -4.68 19.74
CA GLY A 81 -5.93 -5.06 19.83
C GLY A 81 -6.39 -6.12 18.82
N HIS A 82 -5.49 -6.61 17.97
CA HIS A 82 -5.76 -7.69 17.02
C HIS A 82 -5.12 -9.01 17.46
N ASP A 83 -5.76 -10.12 17.13
CA ASP A 83 -5.29 -11.47 17.51
C ASP A 83 -4.09 -11.92 16.69
N ILE A 84 -4.04 -11.51 15.43
CA ILE A 84 -2.98 -11.85 14.47
C ILE A 84 -2.86 -10.78 13.41
N SER A 85 -1.63 -10.56 12.95
CA SER A 85 -1.33 -9.67 11.82
C SER A 85 -0.86 -10.47 10.61
N VAL A 86 -1.45 -10.18 9.45
CA VAL A 86 -1.07 -10.78 8.17
C VAL A 86 -0.45 -9.69 7.29
N LEU A 87 0.83 -9.86 6.97
CA LEU A 87 1.56 -8.97 6.08
C LEU A 87 1.55 -9.55 4.67
N GLU A 88 1.15 -8.76 3.68
CA GLU A 88 1.25 -9.14 2.27
C GLU A 88 2.51 -8.56 1.64
N GLY A 89 3.38 -9.44 1.17
CA GLY A 89 4.59 -9.06 0.45
C GLY A 89 4.30 -8.53 -0.96
N VAL A 90 5.21 -7.73 -1.49
CA VAL A 90 5.15 -7.15 -2.84
C VAL A 90 6.13 -7.87 -3.76
N MET A 91 5.82 -7.97 -5.07
CA MET A 91 6.68 -8.55 -6.12
C MET A 91 7.21 -9.95 -5.74
N GLY A 92 8.47 -10.25 -6.04
CA GLY A 92 9.19 -11.40 -5.51
C GLY A 92 9.78 -11.08 -4.14
N TYR A 93 9.92 -12.09 -3.29
CA TYR A 93 10.35 -11.93 -1.90
C TYR A 93 11.64 -11.12 -1.74
N TYR A 94 12.60 -11.34 -2.63
CA TYR A 94 13.90 -10.65 -2.63
C TYR A 94 13.98 -9.47 -3.58
N ASP A 95 12.90 -9.17 -4.32
CA ASP A 95 12.88 -8.09 -5.31
C ASP A 95 12.64 -6.74 -4.63
N GLY A 96 13.67 -5.90 -4.58
CA GLY A 96 13.60 -4.58 -3.99
C GLY A 96 14.03 -3.48 -4.95
N LEU A 97 14.71 -2.47 -4.43
CA LEU A 97 15.05 -1.25 -5.14
C LEU A 97 15.74 -1.52 -6.49
N GLY A 98 15.16 -0.96 -7.54
CA GLY A 98 15.69 -1.03 -8.90
C GLY A 98 15.69 -2.43 -9.53
N GLY A 99 15.14 -3.45 -8.85
CA GLY A 99 15.17 -4.86 -9.28
C GLY A 99 16.55 -5.53 -9.15
N ILE A 100 17.48 -4.90 -8.45
CA ILE A 100 18.88 -5.36 -8.28
C ILE A 100 19.35 -5.38 -6.82
N SER A 101 18.48 -5.07 -5.89
CA SER A 101 18.76 -5.01 -4.45
C SER A 101 17.64 -5.67 -3.66
N THR A 102 17.95 -6.23 -2.50
CA THR A 102 16.93 -6.71 -1.55
C THR A 102 16.41 -5.59 -0.63
N LYS A 103 17.00 -4.40 -0.65
CA LYS A 103 16.48 -3.25 0.11
C LYS A 103 15.12 -2.81 -0.44
N GLY A 104 14.19 -2.50 0.46
CA GLY A 104 12.84 -2.13 0.08
C GLY A 104 11.96 -3.29 -0.41
N SER A 105 12.41 -4.54 -0.27
CA SER A 105 11.65 -5.75 -0.62
C SER A 105 10.82 -6.27 0.55
N ALA A 106 9.99 -7.29 0.27
CA ALA A 106 9.28 -8.03 1.31
C ALA A 106 10.25 -8.71 2.31
N TYR A 107 11.43 -9.18 1.85
CA TYR A 107 12.48 -9.69 2.71
C TYR A 107 13.01 -8.63 3.69
N ASP A 108 13.24 -7.42 3.20
CA ASP A 108 13.70 -6.30 4.04
C ASP A 108 12.67 -5.97 5.12
N LEU A 109 11.39 -5.88 4.75
CA LEU A 109 10.29 -5.67 5.70
C LEU A 109 10.16 -6.81 6.71
N ALA A 110 10.28 -8.08 6.27
CA ALA A 110 10.25 -9.23 7.16
C ALA A 110 11.41 -9.17 8.18
N GLY A 111 12.59 -8.71 7.76
CA GLY A 111 13.74 -8.46 8.62
C GLY A 111 13.45 -7.38 9.67
N MET A 112 13.03 -6.18 9.23
CA MET A 112 12.73 -5.05 10.11
C MET A 112 11.64 -5.38 11.14
N THR A 113 10.61 -6.10 10.72
CA THR A 113 9.49 -6.49 11.59
C THR A 113 9.69 -7.84 12.27
N LYS A 114 10.83 -8.51 12.06
CA LYS A 114 11.14 -9.85 12.58
C LYS A 114 9.98 -10.84 12.37
N THR A 115 9.37 -10.79 11.18
CA THR A 115 8.17 -11.54 10.84
C THR A 115 8.52 -12.86 10.19
N PRO A 116 8.02 -14.02 10.69
CA PRO A 116 8.13 -15.28 9.99
C PRO A 116 7.33 -15.27 8.68
N VAL A 117 7.87 -15.92 7.66
CA VAL A 117 7.36 -15.85 6.29
C VAL A 117 6.77 -17.20 5.87
N LEU A 118 5.58 -17.17 5.30
CA LEU A 118 5.00 -18.26 4.56
C LEU A 118 5.27 -18.03 3.05
N LEU A 119 6.10 -18.86 2.46
CA LEU A 119 6.43 -18.75 1.04
C LEU A 119 5.33 -19.40 0.19
N VAL A 120 4.62 -18.59 -0.58
CA VAL A 120 3.66 -19.07 -1.57
C VAL A 120 4.41 -19.50 -2.82
N VAL A 121 4.40 -20.79 -3.09
CA VAL A 121 5.02 -21.40 -4.26
C VAL A 121 3.97 -21.63 -5.33
N ASP A 122 4.09 -20.93 -6.45
CA ASP A 122 3.27 -21.19 -7.63
C ASP A 122 3.69 -22.55 -8.24
N ALA A 123 2.95 -23.58 -7.89
CA ALA A 123 3.28 -24.96 -8.23
C ALA A 123 2.64 -25.45 -9.54
N LYS A 124 2.00 -24.56 -10.33
CA LYS A 124 1.40 -24.95 -11.61
C LYS A 124 2.43 -25.57 -12.54
N GLY A 125 2.24 -26.85 -12.90
CA GLY A 125 3.16 -27.59 -13.74
C GLY A 125 4.46 -28.02 -13.05
N MET A 126 4.56 -27.89 -11.73
CA MET A 126 5.70 -28.35 -10.93
C MET A 126 5.36 -29.65 -10.18
N SER A 127 6.38 -30.47 -9.96
CA SER A 127 6.38 -31.61 -9.04
C SER A 127 7.60 -31.50 -8.12
N VAL A 128 8.55 -32.42 -8.19
CA VAL A 128 9.79 -32.38 -7.38
C VAL A 128 10.61 -31.08 -7.62
N SER A 129 10.49 -30.46 -8.78
CA SER A 129 11.16 -29.16 -9.06
C SER A 129 10.77 -28.06 -8.09
N ALA A 130 9.60 -28.16 -7.43
CA ALA A 130 9.20 -27.23 -6.38
C ALA A 130 10.17 -27.26 -5.18
N LEU A 131 10.76 -28.40 -4.86
CA LEU A 131 11.75 -28.52 -3.78
C LEU A 131 13.02 -27.73 -4.09
N ALA A 132 13.49 -27.81 -5.36
CA ALA A 132 14.66 -27.04 -5.79
C ALA A 132 14.39 -25.52 -5.72
N PHE A 133 13.19 -25.08 -6.10
CA PHE A 133 12.75 -23.70 -5.97
C PHE A 133 12.76 -23.26 -4.49
N ILE A 134 12.11 -24.03 -3.61
CA ILE A 134 12.04 -23.73 -2.17
C ILE A 134 13.45 -23.68 -1.57
N LYS A 135 14.30 -24.67 -1.89
CA LYS A 135 15.68 -24.73 -1.42
C LYS A 135 16.47 -23.48 -1.80
N GLY A 136 16.30 -22.99 -3.03
CA GLY A 136 16.93 -21.75 -3.48
C GLY A 136 16.51 -20.55 -2.63
N TYR A 137 15.23 -20.43 -2.30
CA TYR A 137 14.72 -19.36 -1.45
C TYR A 137 15.20 -19.45 0.00
N LEU A 138 15.27 -20.65 0.56
CA LEU A 138 15.78 -20.88 1.92
C LEU A 138 17.26 -20.54 2.05
N GLN A 139 18.07 -20.81 1.01
CA GLN A 139 19.52 -20.70 1.07
C GLN A 139 20.09 -19.41 0.46
N TYR A 140 19.28 -18.63 -0.27
CA TYR A 140 19.77 -17.40 -0.89
C TYR A 140 20.22 -16.35 0.14
N LYS A 141 19.54 -16.31 1.30
CA LYS A 141 19.93 -15.53 2.47
C LYS A 141 19.88 -16.42 3.69
N GLU A 142 20.88 -16.31 4.57
CA GLU A 142 20.97 -17.11 5.80
C GLU A 142 19.80 -16.81 6.75
N ASP A 143 19.32 -15.57 6.75
CA ASP A 143 18.22 -15.07 7.56
C ASP A 143 16.93 -14.91 6.75
N SER A 144 16.63 -15.85 5.87
CA SER A 144 15.45 -15.79 4.97
C SER A 144 14.11 -15.64 5.67
N ARG A 145 14.05 -15.95 6.99
CA ARG A 145 12.82 -15.94 7.82
C ARG A 145 11.67 -16.79 7.28
N ILE A 146 11.91 -17.61 6.25
CA ILE A 146 10.91 -18.52 5.71
C ILE A 146 10.69 -19.65 6.71
N ALA A 147 9.50 -19.69 7.32
CA ALA A 147 9.12 -20.63 8.36
C ALA A 147 8.12 -21.70 7.86
N GLY A 148 7.50 -21.47 6.69
CA GLY A 148 6.58 -22.41 6.11
C GLY A 148 6.35 -22.18 4.62
N VAL A 149 5.70 -23.14 3.97
CA VAL A 149 5.40 -23.13 2.53
C VAL A 149 3.92 -23.41 2.29
N ILE A 150 3.32 -22.65 1.40
CA ILE A 150 1.99 -22.88 0.81
C ILE A 150 2.19 -23.19 -0.66
N PHE A 151 1.70 -24.34 -1.13
CA PHE A 151 1.73 -24.70 -2.55
C PHE A 151 0.46 -24.20 -3.24
N ASN A 152 0.59 -23.15 -4.05
CA ASN A 152 -0.54 -22.62 -4.82
C ASN A 152 -0.66 -23.31 -6.18
N ARG A 153 -1.88 -23.52 -6.65
CA ARG A 153 -2.23 -24.22 -7.89
C ARG A 153 -1.71 -25.67 -7.94
N MET A 154 -1.76 -26.35 -6.80
CA MET A 154 -1.36 -27.75 -6.66
C MET A 154 -2.59 -28.62 -6.33
N SER A 155 -2.67 -29.81 -6.91
CA SER A 155 -3.70 -30.79 -6.55
C SER A 155 -3.41 -31.46 -5.21
N GLU A 156 -4.46 -31.89 -4.50
CA GLU A 156 -4.33 -32.61 -3.24
C GLU A 156 -3.46 -33.87 -3.36
N MET A 157 -3.67 -34.63 -4.45
CA MET A 157 -2.90 -35.86 -4.70
C MET A 157 -1.40 -35.57 -4.76
N LEU A 158 -0.99 -34.52 -5.48
CA LEU A 158 0.42 -34.16 -5.62
C LEU A 158 0.98 -33.57 -4.32
N TYR A 159 0.18 -32.78 -3.60
CA TYR A 159 0.57 -32.22 -2.30
C TYR A 159 0.91 -33.33 -1.29
N ARG A 160 0.10 -34.38 -1.22
CA ARG A 160 0.33 -35.52 -0.33
C ARG A 160 1.66 -36.23 -0.55
N GLU A 161 2.18 -36.19 -1.78
CA GLU A 161 3.49 -36.76 -2.12
C GLU A 161 4.63 -35.75 -1.88
N ILE A 162 4.46 -34.50 -2.30
CA ILE A 162 5.52 -33.48 -2.29
C ILE A 162 5.78 -32.90 -0.91
N ALA A 163 4.74 -32.67 -0.10
CA ALA A 163 4.90 -32.06 1.21
C ALA A 163 5.80 -32.86 2.17
N PRO A 164 5.61 -34.19 2.34
CA PRO A 164 6.51 -34.97 3.18
C PRO A 164 7.98 -34.98 2.67
N MET A 165 8.18 -34.92 1.36
CA MET A 165 9.54 -34.82 0.79
C MET A 165 10.16 -33.45 1.15
N ALA A 166 9.42 -32.35 0.99
CA ALA A 166 9.88 -31.02 1.33
C ALA A 166 10.20 -30.89 2.84
N GLU A 167 9.36 -31.42 3.71
CA GLU A 167 9.59 -31.43 5.16
C GLU A 167 10.85 -32.24 5.51
N LYS A 168 11.01 -33.44 4.92
CA LYS A 168 12.16 -34.32 5.17
C LYS A 168 13.48 -33.76 4.63
N GLU A 169 13.48 -33.26 3.39
CA GLU A 169 14.72 -32.91 2.69
C GLU A 169 15.17 -31.47 2.97
N LEU A 170 14.21 -30.57 3.23
CA LEU A 170 14.49 -29.15 3.40
C LEU A 170 14.29 -28.67 4.84
N GLY A 171 13.68 -29.48 5.70
CA GLY A 171 13.40 -29.11 7.10
C GLY A 171 12.40 -27.96 7.23
N ILE A 172 11.54 -27.73 6.22
CA ILE A 172 10.59 -26.63 6.18
C ILE A 172 9.16 -27.14 6.41
N SER A 173 8.37 -26.43 7.21
CA SER A 173 6.98 -26.78 7.45
C SER A 173 6.12 -26.55 6.20
N CYS A 174 5.41 -27.57 5.74
CA CYS A 174 4.39 -27.45 4.70
C CYS A 174 3.04 -27.18 5.37
N VAL A 175 2.51 -25.96 5.20
CA VAL A 175 1.27 -25.51 5.86
C VAL A 175 0.02 -25.71 5.01
N GLY A 176 0.15 -26.31 3.84
CA GLY A 176 -0.98 -26.70 2.99
C GLY A 176 -0.82 -26.34 1.52
N PHE A 177 -1.91 -26.49 0.81
CA PHE A 177 -1.99 -26.19 -0.62
C PHE A 177 -3.26 -25.42 -0.96
N VAL A 178 -3.26 -24.76 -2.12
CA VAL A 178 -4.43 -24.10 -2.72
C VAL A 178 -4.63 -24.74 -4.10
N PRO A 179 -5.79 -25.34 -4.37
CA PRO A 179 -6.09 -25.88 -5.69
C PRO A 179 -6.21 -24.77 -6.74
N GLU A 180 -6.23 -25.11 -8.02
CA GLU A 180 -6.54 -24.15 -9.08
C GLU A 180 -8.02 -23.75 -9.01
N LEU A 181 -8.31 -22.52 -8.58
CA LEU A 181 -9.65 -21.98 -8.44
C LEU A 181 -10.02 -21.20 -9.70
N LYS A 182 -10.80 -21.79 -10.60
CA LYS A 182 -11.22 -21.18 -11.85
C LYS A 182 -12.29 -20.09 -11.68
N GLU A 183 -12.97 -20.11 -10.55
CA GLU A 183 -14.11 -19.23 -10.23
C GLU A 183 -13.71 -18.03 -9.37
N CYS A 184 -12.48 -17.99 -8.84
CA CYS A 184 -11.97 -16.86 -8.07
C CYS A 184 -11.04 -15.99 -8.93
N HIS A 185 -11.61 -15.00 -9.57
CA HIS A 185 -10.89 -13.95 -10.29
C HIS A 185 -10.92 -12.65 -9.49
N LEU A 186 -10.06 -12.55 -8.47
CA LEU A 186 -9.84 -11.28 -7.78
C LEU A 186 -8.90 -10.43 -8.65
N GLU A 187 -9.47 -9.75 -9.65
CA GLU A 187 -8.71 -8.79 -10.46
C GLU A 187 -8.50 -7.50 -9.66
N SER A 188 -7.31 -7.32 -9.12
CA SER A 188 -6.94 -6.21 -8.24
C SER A 188 -6.85 -4.83 -8.93
N ARG A 189 -7.05 -4.73 -10.23
CA ARG A 189 -6.63 -3.55 -11.01
C ARG A 189 -7.59 -2.35 -11.00
N HIS A 190 -8.81 -2.49 -10.46
CA HIS A 190 -9.83 -1.43 -10.51
C HIS A 190 -10.58 -1.24 -9.19
N LEU A 191 -10.02 -1.69 -8.07
CA LEU A 191 -10.70 -1.74 -6.76
C LEU A 191 -11.01 -0.38 -6.12
N GLY A 192 -10.46 0.71 -6.64
CA GLY A 192 -10.87 2.06 -6.25
C GLY A 192 -12.24 2.48 -6.77
N LEU A 193 -12.82 1.68 -7.70
CA LEU A 193 -14.06 1.98 -8.42
C LEU A 193 -15.06 0.83 -8.34
N VAL A 194 -14.99 -0.01 -7.30
CA VAL A 194 -15.89 -1.16 -7.16
C VAL A 194 -17.29 -0.67 -6.81
N MET A 195 -18.24 -0.90 -7.71
CA MET A 195 -19.65 -0.61 -7.45
C MET A 195 -20.21 -1.50 -6.33
N PRO A 196 -21.24 -1.06 -5.59
CA PRO A 196 -21.82 -1.85 -4.50
C PRO A 196 -22.14 -3.31 -4.86
N ASP A 197 -22.69 -3.55 -6.04
CA ASP A 197 -23.03 -4.89 -6.53
C ASP A 197 -21.78 -5.76 -6.80
N GLU A 198 -20.66 -5.13 -7.22
CA GLU A 198 -19.38 -5.80 -7.38
C GLU A 198 -18.76 -6.17 -6.03
N VAL A 199 -18.96 -5.35 -5.00
CA VAL A 199 -18.49 -5.65 -3.62
C VAL A 199 -19.16 -6.92 -3.10
N GLU A 200 -20.46 -7.09 -3.31
CA GLU A 200 -21.21 -8.26 -2.85
C GLU A 200 -20.71 -9.55 -3.52
N ASN A 201 -20.52 -9.52 -4.84
CA ASN A 201 -19.95 -10.63 -5.59
C ASN A 201 -18.52 -10.96 -5.13
N LEU A 202 -17.68 -9.95 -4.86
CA LEU A 202 -16.32 -10.13 -4.34
C LEU A 202 -16.32 -10.75 -2.94
N GLN A 203 -17.27 -10.38 -2.08
CA GLN A 203 -17.39 -10.98 -0.76
C GLN A 203 -17.77 -12.46 -0.84
N GLU A 204 -18.67 -12.86 -1.76
CA GLU A 204 -19.00 -14.25 -2.00
C GLU A 204 -17.79 -15.06 -2.47
N GLN A 205 -17.02 -14.52 -3.42
CA GLN A 205 -15.79 -15.17 -3.90
C GLN A 205 -14.75 -15.31 -2.77
N VAL A 206 -14.58 -14.29 -1.94
CA VAL A 206 -13.67 -14.34 -0.79
C VAL A 206 -14.15 -15.34 0.26
N ASN A 207 -15.45 -15.48 0.49
CA ASN A 207 -16.01 -16.48 1.39
C ASN A 207 -15.76 -17.91 0.89
N LEU A 208 -16.00 -18.18 -0.41
CA LEU A 208 -15.71 -19.47 -1.03
C LEU A 208 -14.21 -19.82 -0.95
N LEU A 209 -13.36 -18.82 -1.18
CA LEU A 209 -11.93 -18.97 -1.03
C LEU A 209 -11.54 -19.30 0.41
N ALA A 210 -12.10 -18.59 1.40
CA ALA A 210 -11.84 -18.84 2.81
C ALA A 210 -12.26 -20.26 3.23
N GLU A 211 -13.42 -20.75 2.80
CA GLU A 211 -13.87 -22.12 3.04
C GLU A 211 -12.93 -23.15 2.40
N THR A 212 -12.40 -22.86 1.21
CA THR A 212 -11.41 -23.71 0.56
C THR A 212 -10.12 -23.76 1.38
N LEU A 213 -9.61 -22.60 1.79
CA LEU A 213 -8.39 -22.52 2.59
C LEU A 213 -8.53 -23.21 3.94
N GLN A 214 -9.69 -23.13 4.60
CA GLN A 214 -9.94 -23.85 5.85
C GLN A 214 -9.86 -25.38 5.71
N LYS A 215 -10.12 -25.91 4.49
CA LYS A 215 -10.03 -27.37 4.21
C LYS A 215 -8.63 -27.79 3.77
N THR A 216 -7.83 -26.86 3.24
CA THR A 216 -6.57 -27.20 2.55
C THR A 216 -5.32 -26.65 3.22
N LEU A 217 -5.46 -25.67 4.15
CA LEU A 217 -4.37 -25.16 4.95
C LEU A 217 -4.45 -25.66 6.41
N ASP A 218 -3.29 -25.88 7.00
CA ASP A 218 -3.12 -26.22 8.41
C ASP A 218 -3.06 -24.93 9.25
N PHE A 219 -4.21 -24.46 9.70
CA PHE A 219 -4.31 -23.24 10.50
C PHE A 219 -3.64 -23.38 11.87
N GLU A 220 -3.54 -24.57 12.45
CA GLU A 220 -2.82 -24.77 13.72
C GLU A 220 -1.32 -24.49 13.53
N LYS A 221 -0.72 -25.02 12.47
CA LYS A 221 0.68 -24.70 12.10
C LYS A 221 0.87 -23.21 11.78
N ILE A 222 -0.04 -22.59 11.02
CA ILE A 222 0.01 -21.16 10.68
C ILE A 222 -0.01 -20.30 11.94
N LEU A 223 -0.94 -20.57 12.85
CA LEU A 223 -1.05 -19.82 14.11
C LEU A 223 0.18 -20.04 15.00
N ALA A 224 0.68 -21.28 15.10
CA ALA A 224 1.91 -21.56 15.85
C ALA A 224 3.12 -20.80 15.29
N ILE A 225 3.27 -20.72 13.97
CA ILE A 225 4.31 -19.89 13.31
C ILE A 225 4.12 -18.41 13.65
N ALA A 226 2.89 -17.91 13.61
CA ALA A 226 2.60 -16.52 13.94
C ALA A 226 2.91 -16.16 15.40
N GLU A 227 2.55 -17.04 16.33
CA GLU A 227 2.82 -16.90 17.76
C GLU A 227 4.30 -16.99 18.10
N GLY A 228 5.08 -17.70 17.28
CA GLY A 228 6.54 -17.82 17.37
C GLY A 228 7.29 -16.56 16.96
N ALA A 229 6.62 -15.53 16.44
CA ALA A 229 7.26 -14.28 16.02
C ALA A 229 7.94 -13.57 17.20
N GLU A 230 9.16 -13.07 16.98
CA GLU A 230 9.98 -12.37 17.99
C GLU A 230 9.28 -11.09 18.49
N GLU A 231 9.59 -10.68 19.73
CA GLU A 231 9.09 -9.42 20.28
C GLU A 231 9.66 -8.19 19.55
N LEU A 232 8.82 -7.14 19.43
CA LEU A 232 9.19 -5.85 18.86
C LEU A 232 9.19 -4.75 19.92
N SER A 233 10.00 -3.73 19.71
CA SER A 233 10.10 -2.61 20.65
C SER A 233 8.77 -1.84 20.76
N GLY A 234 8.13 -1.51 19.66
CA GLY A 234 6.89 -0.71 19.62
C GLY A 234 7.02 0.70 20.23
N LYS A 235 8.23 1.13 20.60
CA LYS A 235 8.46 2.47 21.14
C LYS A 235 8.38 3.51 20.05
N MET A 236 7.81 4.67 20.37
CA MET A 236 7.80 5.81 19.45
C MET A 236 9.24 6.20 19.12
N PRO A 237 9.63 6.21 17.82
CA PRO A 237 10.98 6.55 17.42
C PRO A 237 11.32 8.02 17.69
N GLU A 238 12.59 8.29 17.91
CA GLU A 238 13.09 9.63 18.24
C GLU A 238 12.71 10.68 17.19
N VAL A 239 12.71 10.31 15.92
CA VAL A 239 12.33 11.22 14.82
C VAL A 239 10.87 11.68 14.95
N LEU A 240 9.94 10.79 15.26
CA LEU A 240 8.54 11.14 15.47
C LEU A 240 8.34 11.93 16.76
N ARG A 241 9.04 11.53 17.83
CA ARG A 241 9.01 12.25 19.10
C ARG A 241 9.46 13.70 18.94
N LYS A 242 10.59 13.94 18.26
CA LYS A 242 11.09 15.29 17.97
C LYS A 242 10.07 16.14 17.19
N VAL A 243 9.38 15.54 16.22
CA VAL A 243 8.35 16.25 15.45
C VAL A 243 7.14 16.57 16.34
N THR A 244 6.61 15.57 17.05
CA THR A 244 5.37 15.72 17.83
C THR A 244 5.56 16.58 19.08
N GLU A 245 6.75 16.63 19.68
CA GLU A 245 7.07 17.45 20.85
C GLU A 245 7.70 18.82 20.48
N SER A 246 7.81 19.15 19.18
CA SER A 246 8.41 20.41 18.74
C SER A 246 7.54 21.63 19.10
N GLU A 247 8.18 22.80 19.19
CA GLU A 247 7.48 24.08 19.37
C GLU A 247 6.51 24.35 18.21
N ALA A 248 6.86 23.93 16.97
CA ALA A 248 5.99 24.04 15.82
C ALA A 248 4.72 23.20 16.00
N ALA A 249 4.85 21.95 16.46
CA ALA A 249 3.69 21.12 16.75
C ALA A 249 2.81 21.68 17.88
N ALA A 250 3.41 22.31 18.90
CA ALA A 250 2.65 22.98 19.94
C ALA A 250 1.83 24.16 19.39
N LYS A 251 2.40 24.95 18.46
CA LYS A 251 1.69 26.04 17.78
C LYS A 251 0.53 25.51 16.92
N VAL A 252 0.72 24.43 16.18
CA VAL A 252 -0.33 23.80 15.37
C VAL A 252 -1.46 23.29 16.26
N ARG A 253 -1.15 22.61 17.37
CA ARG A 253 -2.16 22.15 18.36
C ARG A 253 -2.96 23.30 18.96
N ALA A 254 -2.34 24.44 19.21
CA ALA A 254 -3.02 25.62 19.72
C ALA A 254 -3.93 26.27 18.66
N ALA A 255 -3.48 26.32 17.40
CA ALA A 255 -4.22 26.92 16.30
C ALA A 255 -5.37 26.03 15.79
N LYS A 256 -5.24 24.70 15.89
CA LYS A 256 -6.22 23.71 15.41
C LYS A 256 -6.66 23.95 13.97
N PRO A 257 -5.72 24.03 13.01
CA PRO A 257 -6.05 24.37 11.63
C PRO A 257 -6.99 23.33 11.03
N ILE A 258 -7.91 23.79 10.18
CA ILE A 258 -8.81 22.94 9.40
C ILE A 258 -8.11 22.57 8.10
N LEU A 259 -7.84 21.29 7.93
CA LEU A 259 -7.27 20.71 6.70
C LEU A 259 -8.40 20.05 5.90
N ALA A 260 -8.76 20.65 4.78
CA ALA A 260 -9.73 20.08 3.86
C ALA A 260 -9.06 19.03 2.98
N VAL A 261 -9.54 17.79 3.08
CA VAL A 261 -8.99 16.62 2.38
C VAL A 261 -9.99 16.16 1.33
N ALA A 262 -9.59 16.23 0.04
CA ALA A 262 -10.41 15.72 -1.05
C ALA A 262 -10.52 14.20 -0.93
N LYS A 263 -11.75 13.67 -0.86
CA LYS A 263 -12.03 12.25 -0.70
C LYS A 263 -13.34 11.86 -1.38
N ASP A 264 -13.23 11.20 -2.49
CA ASP A 264 -14.32 10.59 -3.27
C ASP A 264 -13.72 9.51 -4.20
N GLU A 265 -14.44 9.09 -5.21
CA GLU A 265 -14.02 8.09 -6.20
C GLU A 265 -12.82 8.57 -7.02
N ALA A 266 -12.69 9.88 -7.26
CA ALA A 266 -11.57 10.47 -7.98
C ALA A 266 -10.31 10.62 -7.09
N PHE A 267 -10.48 10.74 -5.77
CA PHE A 267 -9.41 10.98 -4.79
C PHE A 267 -9.52 10.00 -3.63
N CYS A 268 -8.96 8.79 -3.78
CA CYS A 268 -9.14 7.69 -2.83
C CYS A 268 -7.83 7.09 -2.30
N PHE A 269 -6.65 7.57 -2.71
CA PHE A 269 -5.36 7.01 -2.33
C PHE A 269 -4.76 7.70 -1.11
N PHE A 270 -5.01 7.14 0.06
CA PHE A 270 -4.52 7.68 1.33
C PHE A 270 -3.63 6.67 2.06
N TYR A 271 -2.57 7.17 2.69
CA TYR A 271 -1.91 6.45 3.78
C TYR A 271 -2.55 6.89 5.10
N ARG A 272 -3.18 5.95 5.77
CA ARG A 272 -3.86 6.18 7.05
C ARG A 272 -2.96 6.87 8.08
N ASP A 273 -1.70 6.42 8.19
CA ASP A 273 -0.73 6.98 9.12
C ASP A 273 -0.42 8.47 8.87
N ASN A 274 -0.48 8.94 7.62
CA ASN A 274 -0.29 10.34 7.31
C ASN A 274 -1.42 11.20 7.87
N LEU A 275 -2.67 10.78 7.69
CA LEU A 275 -3.84 11.49 8.21
C LEU A 275 -3.87 11.45 9.75
N GLU A 276 -3.58 10.31 10.36
CA GLU A 276 -3.49 10.16 11.81
C GLU A 276 -2.37 11.02 12.41
N LEU A 277 -1.23 11.14 11.74
CA LEU A 277 -0.13 12.03 12.18
C LEU A 277 -0.58 13.49 12.13
N LEU A 278 -1.19 13.95 11.04
CA LEU A 278 -1.71 15.31 10.92
C LEU A 278 -2.75 15.62 12.02
N ALA A 279 -3.67 14.71 12.27
CA ALA A 279 -4.65 14.84 13.36
C ALA A 279 -3.98 14.88 14.75
N SER A 280 -2.95 14.05 14.99
CA SER A 280 -2.20 14.03 16.24
C SER A 280 -1.41 15.33 16.48
N LEU A 281 -0.99 15.99 15.41
CA LEU A 281 -0.36 17.31 15.45
C LEU A 281 -1.35 18.44 15.70
N GLY A 282 -2.65 18.18 15.73
CA GLY A 282 -3.71 19.11 16.07
C GLY A 282 -4.54 19.64 14.89
N ALA A 283 -4.30 19.14 13.67
CA ALA A 283 -5.14 19.49 12.54
C ALA A 283 -6.53 18.84 12.68
N LYS A 284 -7.57 19.62 12.40
CA LYS A 284 -8.92 19.10 12.21
C LYS A 284 -9.06 18.71 10.73
N ILE A 285 -9.26 17.42 10.46
CA ILE A 285 -9.45 16.91 9.11
C ILE A 285 -10.94 17.01 8.77
N GLU A 286 -11.27 17.70 7.68
CA GLU A 286 -12.60 17.76 7.10
C GLU A 286 -12.53 17.21 5.68
N TYR A 287 -13.30 16.15 5.41
CA TYR A 287 -13.37 15.57 4.07
C TYR A 287 -14.38 16.32 3.21
N PHE A 288 -14.11 16.42 1.91
CA PHE A 288 -15.02 16.95 0.92
C PHE A 288 -14.86 16.19 -0.41
N SER A 289 -15.92 16.22 -1.22
CA SER A 289 -15.93 15.59 -2.54
C SER A 289 -15.83 16.65 -3.63
N PRO A 290 -14.72 16.74 -4.37
CA PRO A 290 -14.66 17.54 -5.59
C PRO A 290 -15.70 17.17 -6.64
N LEU A 291 -16.19 15.92 -6.65
CA LEU A 291 -17.21 15.44 -7.58
C LEU A 291 -18.61 15.95 -7.22
N SER A 292 -19.01 15.86 -5.93
CA SER A 292 -20.41 16.03 -5.52
C SER A 292 -20.71 17.26 -4.67
N ASP A 293 -19.72 17.79 -3.92
CA ASP A 293 -19.93 18.97 -3.11
C ASP A 293 -19.92 20.25 -3.94
N ALA A 294 -20.73 21.23 -3.56
CA ALA A 294 -20.80 22.51 -4.27
C ALA A 294 -19.56 23.40 -4.06
N GLU A 295 -18.97 23.35 -2.87
CA GLU A 295 -17.79 24.14 -2.48
C GLU A 295 -16.97 23.42 -1.39
N PRO A 296 -15.67 23.76 -1.21
CA PRO A 296 -14.87 23.20 -0.13
C PRO A 296 -15.41 23.57 1.24
N PRO A 297 -15.01 22.88 2.33
CA PRO A 297 -15.40 23.22 3.70
C PRO A 297 -15.08 24.68 4.06
N LYS A 298 -15.96 25.30 4.82
CA LYS A 298 -15.76 26.69 5.30
C LYS A 298 -14.62 26.76 6.30
N ASN A 299 -13.93 27.90 6.33
CA ASN A 299 -12.80 28.16 7.24
C ASN A 299 -11.62 27.17 7.07
N THR A 300 -11.44 26.66 5.88
CA THR A 300 -10.28 25.82 5.53
C THR A 300 -8.99 26.63 5.64
N ASP A 301 -7.97 26.06 6.31
CA ASP A 301 -6.63 26.65 6.46
C ASP A 301 -5.60 26.01 5.52
N GLY A 302 -5.93 24.90 4.87
CA GLY A 302 -5.09 24.22 3.91
C GLY A 302 -5.81 23.08 3.18
N PHE A 303 -5.33 22.74 2.00
CA PHE A 303 -5.85 21.63 1.19
C PHE A 303 -4.88 20.47 1.12
N LEU A 304 -5.44 19.25 1.12
CA LEU A 304 -4.76 18.01 0.78
C LEU A 304 -5.52 17.29 -0.34
N PHE A 305 -4.87 17.16 -1.49
CA PHE A 305 -5.34 16.36 -2.62
C PHE A 305 -4.40 15.18 -2.82
N CYS A 306 -4.85 14.00 -2.47
CA CYS A 306 -4.10 12.77 -2.71
C CYS A 306 -4.35 12.22 -4.12
N GLY A 307 -3.77 11.06 -4.42
CA GLY A 307 -4.00 10.36 -5.67
C GLY A 307 -5.36 9.68 -5.74
N GLY A 308 -5.61 9.05 -6.86
CA GLY A 308 -6.83 8.33 -7.21
C GLY A 308 -6.92 8.15 -8.71
N TYR A 309 -8.15 8.28 -9.22
CA TYR A 309 -8.46 8.12 -10.64
C TYR A 309 -9.23 9.33 -11.21
N PRO A 310 -8.72 10.56 -11.10
CA PRO A 310 -9.44 11.74 -11.56
C PRO A 310 -9.67 11.74 -13.08
N GLU A 311 -8.84 11.03 -13.86
CA GLU A 311 -8.98 10.86 -15.29
C GLU A 311 -10.24 10.08 -15.70
N LEU A 312 -10.78 9.27 -14.80
CA LEU A 312 -12.04 8.54 -15.03
C LEU A 312 -13.26 9.41 -14.76
N HIS A 313 -13.06 10.55 -14.09
CA HIS A 313 -14.08 11.50 -13.69
C HIS A 313 -13.77 12.92 -14.22
N ALA A 314 -13.01 13.01 -15.32
CA ALA A 314 -12.52 14.30 -15.81
C ALA A 314 -13.65 15.26 -16.22
N GLU A 315 -14.72 14.74 -16.82
CA GLU A 315 -15.90 15.50 -17.21
C GLU A 315 -16.63 16.05 -15.99
N GLU A 316 -17.00 15.20 -15.03
CA GLU A 316 -17.71 15.59 -13.80
C GLU A 316 -16.90 16.61 -12.98
N LEU A 317 -15.60 16.38 -12.81
CA LEU A 317 -14.70 17.33 -12.15
C LEU A 317 -14.66 18.70 -12.86
N SER A 318 -14.71 18.67 -14.20
CA SER A 318 -14.74 19.87 -15.04
C SER A 318 -16.06 20.63 -14.91
N GLU A 319 -17.17 19.92 -14.83
CA GLU A 319 -18.51 20.53 -14.69
C GLU A 319 -18.70 21.25 -13.36
N ASN A 320 -18.04 20.81 -12.28
CA ASN A 320 -18.10 21.47 -10.97
C ASN A 320 -17.29 22.77 -10.94
N GLN A 321 -17.73 23.77 -11.72
CA GLN A 321 -17.06 25.07 -11.87
C GLN A 321 -16.95 25.85 -10.56
N THR A 322 -17.96 25.76 -9.69
CA THR A 322 -17.96 26.46 -8.40
C THR A 322 -16.84 25.94 -7.52
N MET A 323 -16.71 24.62 -7.37
CA MET A 323 -15.65 23.96 -6.62
C MET A 323 -14.27 24.37 -7.15
N ARG A 324 -14.03 24.21 -8.46
CA ARG A 324 -12.75 24.57 -9.08
C ARG A 324 -12.38 26.03 -8.88
N THR A 325 -13.33 26.93 -9.03
CA THR A 325 -13.12 28.38 -8.83
C THR A 325 -12.75 28.69 -7.39
N LYS A 326 -13.48 28.13 -6.41
CA LYS A 326 -13.20 28.34 -4.98
C LYS A 326 -11.83 27.82 -4.58
N ILE A 327 -11.46 26.62 -5.01
CA ILE A 327 -10.12 26.05 -4.75
C ILE A 327 -9.04 26.96 -5.35
N ARG A 328 -9.16 27.33 -6.61
CA ARG A 328 -8.22 28.23 -7.29
C ARG A 328 -8.04 29.56 -6.59
N ASP A 329 -9.15 30.19 -6.21
CA ASP A 329 -9.12 31.50 -5.57
C ASP A 329 -8.47 31.43 -4.17
N ASN A 330 -8.75 30.39 -3.40
CA ASN A 330 -8.11 30.16 -2.11
C ASN A 330 -6.60 29.96 -2.26
N ILE A 331 -6.16 29.15 -3.23
CA ILE A 331 -4.72 28.92 -3.50
C ILE A 331 -4.05 30.23 -3.93
N ARG A 332 -4.68 31.01 -4.80
CA ARG A 332 -4.16 32.33 -5.24
C ARG A 332 -4.07 33.34 -4.11
N GLN A 333 -4.89 33.23 -3.10
CA GLN A 333 -4.83 34.04 -1.87
C GLN A 333 -3.77 33.56 -0.88
N GLY A 334 -3.01 32.51 -1.22
CA GLY A 334 -1.89 32.02 -0.43
C GLY A 334 -2.24 30.84 0.50
N MET A 335 -3.39 30.19 0.32
CA MET A 335 -3.74 28.99 1.09
C MET A 335 -2.73 27.86 0.78
N PRO A 336 -2.14 27.24 1.81
CA PRO A 336 -1.25 26.10 1.62
C PRO A 336 -1.98 24.91 0.98
N VAL A 337 -1.31 24.25 0.04
CA VAL A 337 -1.83 23.03 -0.60
C VAL A 337 -0.72 22.00 -0.77
N LEU A 338 -1.05 20.76 -0.47
CA LEU A 338 -0.25 19.60 -0.86
C LEU A 338 -1.09 18.76 -1.83
N ALA A 339 -0.53 18.49 -3.01
CA ALA A 339 -1.18 17.70 -4.03
C ALA A 339 -0.24 16.63 -4.58
N GLU A 340 -0.70 15.39 -4.63
CA GLU A 340 0.06 14.24 -5.09
C GLU A 340 -0.66 13.55 -6.24
N CYS A 341 0.06 13.13 -7.29
CA CYS A 341 -0.45 12.34 -8.41
C CYS A 341 -1.76 12.90 -8.98
N GLY A 342 -2.89 12.22 -8.80
CA GLY A 342 -4.22 12.67 -9.24
C GLY A 342 -4.62 14.04 -8.72
N GLY A 343 -4.23 14.35 -7.49
CA GLY A 343 -4.45 15.69 -6.92
C GLY A 343 -3.69 16.79 -7.67
N TYR A 344 -2.45 16.52 -8.09
CA TYR A 344 -1.71 17.44 -8.97
C TYR A 344 -2.38 17.58 -10.33
N MET A 345 -2.87 16.46 -10.91
CA MET A 345 -3.58 16.49 -12.19
C MET A 345 -4.81 17.41 -12.14
N TYR A 346 -5.58 17.33 -11.06
CA TYR A 346 -6.77 18.18 -10.84
C TYR A 346 -6.43 19.66 -10.67
N LEU A 347 -5.29 20.00 -10.07
CA LEU A 347 -4.87 21.39 -9.89
C LEU A 347 -4.30 22.03 -11.16
N SER A 348 -3.97 21.26 -12.19
CA SER A 348 -3.39 21.70 -13.46
C SER A 348 -4.38 22.54 -14.31
N GLU A 349 -3.93 23.04 -15.47
CA GLU A 349 -4.79 23.83 -16.37
C GLU A 349 -5.87 22.97 -17.03
N SER A 350 -5.48 21.77 -17.49
CA SER A 350 -6.40 20.80 -18.08
C SER A 350 -5.90 19.38 -17.88
N MET A 351 -6.82 18.41 -18.04
CA MET A 351 -6.53 16.99 -17.98
C MET A 351 -7.21 16.26 -19.13
N GLU A 352 -6.48 15.33 -19.75
CA GLU A 352 -6.98 14.39 -20.74
C GLU A 352 -7.62 13.19 -20.01
N ASP A 353 -8.78 12.74 -20.50
CA ASP A 353 -9.42 11.52 -20.02
C ASP A 353 -8.87 10.24 -20.68
N MET A 354 -9.50 9.10 -20.42
CA MET A 354 -9.09 7.81 -20.99
C MET A 354 -9.35 7.69 -22.51
N ASP A 355 -10.22 8.53 -23.06
CA ASP A 355 -10.62 8.55 -24.47
C ASP A 355 -9.89 9.64 -25.28
N GLY A 356 -9.10 10.50 -24.63
CA GLY A 356 -8.34 11.58 -25.23
C GLY A 356 -9.09 12.91 -25.29
N ASN A 357 -10.23 13.05 -24.60
CA ASN A 357 -10.90 14.33 -24.47
C ASN A 357 -10.20 15.18 -23.40
N VAL A 358 -10.11 16.48 -23.62
CA VAL A 358 -9.42 17.41 -22.74
C VAL A 358 -10.41 18.28 -21.98
N TYR A 359 -10.32 18.25 -20.66
CA TYR A 359 -11.21 18.96 -19.76
C TYR A 359 -10.47 20.02 -18.94
N PRO A 360 -11.02 21.24 -18.77
CA PRO A 360 -10.43 22.24 -17.91
C PRO A 360 -10.49 21.85 -16.45
N MET A 361 -9.38 21.99 -15.72
CA MET A 361 -9.27 21.67 -14.30
C MET A 361 -9.23 22.94 -13.42
N VAL A 362 -8.68 22.86 -12.21
CA VAL A 362 -8.66 23.99 -11.25
C VAL A 362 -7.86 25.19 -11.77
N GLN A 363 -6.82 24.99 -12.56
CA GLN A 363 -5.97 26.05 -13.12
C GLN A 363 -5.21 26.85 -12.02
N ALA A 364 -4.80 26.15 -10.98
CA ALA A 364 -3.98 26.72 -9.90
C ALA A 364 -2.47 26.55 -10.15
N VAL A 365 -2.08 25.52 -10.90
CA VAL A 365 -0.69 25.27 -11.33
C VAL A 365 -0.62 25.19 -12.85
N PRO A 366 0.50 25.62 -13.46
CA PRO A 366 0.67 25.56 -14.90
C PRO A 366 0.79 24.11 -15.40
N GLY A 367 0.52 23.91 -16.68
CA GLY A 367 0.68 22.65 -17.38
C GLY A 367 -0.63 21.94 -17.69
N ASN A 368 -0.56 21.15 -18.76
CA ASN A 368 -1.65 20.32 -19.23
C ASN A 368 -1.27 18.86 -19.02
N VAL A 369 -2.18 18.10 -18.42
CA VAL A 369 -1.99 16.68 -18.15
C VAL A 369 -2.49 15.87 -19.33
N TYR A 370 -1.69 14.94 -19.79
CA TYR A 370 -1.97 14.09 -20.95
C TYR A 370 -1.63 12.62 -20.68
N ARG A 371 -2.36 11.71 -21.34
CA ARG A 371 -2.13 10.28 -21.24
C ARG A 371 -0.89 9.85 -22.01
N THR A 372 -0.04 9.04 -21.38
CA THR A 372 1.13 8.43 -22.03
C THR A 372 0.79 7.06 -22.62
N LYS A 373 1.44 6.66 -23.72
CA LYS A 373 1.21 5.37 -24.37
C LYS A 373 1.65 4.16 -23.55
N LYS A 374 2.45 4.37 -22.52
CA LYS A 374 2.98 3.32 -21.62
C LYS A 374 3.25 3.94 -20.26
N LEU A 375 3.42 3.12 -19.25
CA LEU A 375 3.87 3.55 -17.92
C LEU A 375 5.14 4.41 -18.05
N GLY A 376 4.99 5.71 -17.81
CA GLY A 376 6.03 6.70 -18.06
C GLY A 376 7.04 6.73 -16.93
N ARG A 377 6.56 6.82 -15.70
CA ARG A 377 7.36 6.92 -14.48
C ARG A 377 6.92 5.85 -13.49
N PHE A 378 7.90 5.12 -12.96
CA PHE A 378 7.63 4.02 -12.06
C PHE A 378 8.72 3.85 -11.02
N GLY A 379 8.31 3.55 -9.79
CA GLY A 379 9.15 3.14 -8.67
C GLY A 379 9.62 4.30 -7.79
N TYR A 380 10.42 3.95 -6.80
CA TYR A 380 10.90 4.90 -5.81
C TYR A 380 11.78 6.00 -6.37
N ILE A 381 11.68 7.18 -5.78
CA ILE A 381 12.49 8.36 -6.08
C ILE A 381 12.94 9.05 -4.80
N THR A 382 14.01 9.81 -4.91
CA THR A 382 14.42 10.80 -3.92
C THR A 382 14.34 12.17 -4.57
N LEU A 383 13.57 13.05 -3.95
CA LEU A 383 13.39 14.45 -4.35
C LEU A 383 14.34 15.31 -3.53
N THR A 384 15.26 15.99 -4.19
CA THR A 384 16.14 16.96 -3.55
C THR A 384 15.68 18.38 -3.94
N PRO A 385 15.39 19.26 -2.96
CA PRO A 385 14.94 20.60 -3.29
C PRO A 385 16.06 21.43 -3.86
N ASN A 386 15.76 22.26 -4.86
CA ASN A 386 16.72 23.15 -5.49
C ASN A 386 17.07 24.37 -4.62
N THR A 387 16.22 24.70 -3.64
CA THR A 387 16.44 25.76 -2.66
C THR A 387 16.13 25.28 -1.25
N LYS A 388 16.74 25.91 -0.22
CA LYS A 388 16.48 25.58 1.19
C LYS A 388 15.08 25.95 1.65
N ASP A 389 14.41 26.84 0.96
CA ASP A 389 13.09 27.36 1.34
C ASP A 389 11.93 26.53 0.75
N THR A 390 12.22 25.61 -0.16
CA THR A 390 11.21 24.74 -0.76
C THR A 390 10.52 23.94 0.35
N PHE A 391 9.21 24.12 0.51
CA PHE A 391 8.39 23.59 1.59
C PHE A 391 8.90 23.90 3.01
N ARG A 392 9.82 24.84 3.18
CA ARG A 392 10.48 25.16 4.46
C ARG A 392 11.11 23.94 5.15
N ASN A 393 11.52 22.93 4.40
CA ASN A 393 12.10 21.70 4.93
C ASN A 393 13.62 21.79 5.21
N GLY A 394 14.21 22.98 5.09
CA GLY A 394 15.62 23.18 5.34
C GLY A 394 16.56 22.56 4.29
N GLY A 395 16.03 22.19 3.12
CA GLY A 395 16.81 21.57 2.03
C GLY A 395 16.96 20.04 2.18
N ASN A 396 16.22 19.40 3.06
CA ASN A 396 16.28 17.94 3.23
C ASN A 396 15.65 17.22 2.05
N PRO A 397 16.23 16.09 1.57
CA PRO A 397 15.60 15.25 0.57
C PRO A 397 14.30 14.62 1.10
N VAL A 398 13.35 14.40 0.17
CA VAL A 398 12.08 13.70 0.44
C VAL A 398 12.05 12.41 -0.38
N ARG A 399 11.63 11.30 0.23
CA ARG A 399 11.42 10.03 -0.45
C ARG A 399 10.01 10.01 -1.05
N GLY A 400 9.90 9.54 -2.29
CA GLY A 400 8.64 9.44 -3.02
C GLY A 400 8.53 8.16 -3.83
N HIS A 401 7.36 7.93 -4.38
CA HIS A 401 7.08 6.84 -5.30
C HIS A 401 6.30 7.39 -6.50
N GLU A 402 6.64 6.93 -7.69
CA GLU A 402 5.96 7.26 -8.94
C GLU A 402 5.32 6.01 -9.52
N PHE A 403 4.05 6.11 -9.88
CA PHE A 403 3.33 5.09 -10.64
C PHE A 403 2.19 5.77 -11.41
N HIS A 404 2.45 6.17 -12.65
CA HIS A 404 1.42 6.85 -13.43
C HIS A 404 1.56 6.66 -14.94
N TYR A 405 0.41 6.66 -15.60
CA TYR A 405 0.23 6.60 -17.05
C TYR A 405 -0.06 7.97 -17.66
N PHE A 406 -0.02 9.02 -16.86
CA PHE A 406 -0.19 10.40 -17.27
C PHE A 406 1.10 11.18 -17.02
N ASP A 407 1.33 12.23 -17.77
CA ASP A 407 2.43 13.18 -17.56
C ASP A 407 1.92 14.61 -17.76
N SER A 408 2.72 15.61 -17.42
CA SER A 408 2.38 17.03 -17.55
C SER A 408 3.35 17.74 -18.48
N THR A 409 2.85 18.75 -19.19
CA THR A 409 3.68 19.64 -20.01
C THR A 409 4.56 20.56 -19.16
N ASP A 410 4.23 20.74 -17.88
CA ASP A 410 5.06 21.44 -16.89
C ASP A 410 5.12 20.62 -15.60
N CYS A 411 6.33 20.17 -15.25
CA CYS A 411 6.59 19.41 -14.01
C CYS A 411 7.20 20.30 -12.92
N GLY A 412 7.28 21.60 -13.14
CA GLY A 412 7.95 22.54 -12.23
C GLY A 412 9.46 22.36 -12.18
N SER A 413 10.14 23.20 -11.41
CA SER A 413 11.59 23.23 -11.29
C SER A 413 12.11 23.29 -9.84
N ALA A 414 11.22 23.15 -8.84
CA ALA A 414 11.59 23.30 -7.44
C ALA A 414 12.40 22.12 -6.87
N TRP A 415 12.27 20.95 -7.50
CA TRP A 415 12.88 19.71 -7.05
C TRP A 415 13.63 18.99 -8.14
N HIS A 416 14.70 18.29 -7.75
CA HIS A 416 15.41 17.33 -8.58
C HIS A 416 15.06 15.90 -8.14
N ALA A 417 14.51 15.10 -9.06
CA ALA A 417 14.14 13.72 -8.81
C ALA A 417 15.25 12.75 -9.25
N ALA A 418 15.63 11.83 -8.39
CA ALA A 418 16.63 10.80 -8.69
C ALA A 418 16.14 9.41 -8.26
N LYS A 419 16.44 8.39 -9.09
CA LYS A 419 16.18 6.98 -8.71
C LYS A 419 17.25 6.51 -7.71
N PRO A 420 16.89 5.78 -6.61
CA PRO A 420 17.78 5.50 -5.49
C PRO A 420 19.08 4.74 -5.85
N LEU A 421 19.05 3.88 -6.89
CA LEU A 421 20.19 3.03 -7.27
C LEU A 421 20.67 3.24 -8.71
N ARG A 422 20.04 4.11 -9.48
CA ARG A 422 20.46 4.39 -10.85
C ARG A 422 21.15 5.76 -10.90
N LYS A 423 22.48 5.76 -10.98
CA LYS A 423 23.18 6.92 -11.51
C LYS A 423 22.79 7.00 -12.99
N ARG A 424 21.90 7.92 -13.36
CA ARG A 424 21.81 8.35 -14.75
C ARG A 424 23.08 9.14 -15.03
N ASN A 425 23.91 8.63 -15.94
CA ASN A 425 24.89 9.45 -16.65
C ASN A 425 24.14 10.43 -17.52
#